data_5d83e19adc099a226232a71d7b5a8262
#
_entry.id   5d83e19adc099a226232a71d7b5a8262
#
_cell.length_a   1.000
_cell.length_b   1.000
_cell.length_c   1.000
_cell.angle_alpha   90.00
_cell.angle_beta   90.00
_cell.angle_gamma   90.00
#
_symmetry.space_group_name_H-M   'P 1'
#
loop_
_entity.id
_entity.type
_entity.pdbx_description
1 polymer ?
#
loop_
_entity_poly.entity_id
_entity_poly.type
_entity_poly.pdbx_seq_one_letter_code
_entity_poly.pdbx_strand_id
1 'polypeptide(L)'
;ALTFAYMYAMGHLPYFTEAFQTISFLVNDAGNSHSTGSMLYSFFANYARVAACVVAFTVCPALYVLLCSKRCGVKCPPFIVFLLLAVHTVAVFLCLKNAAFMANAMALASCVYAVFVCRRSPSVVLLACLALAMALFLPLGSDNGIATFGVHNLWLALLFVPFSAVLWLRRHSGRRLVVHLLFVVITLGLFLVRNAYGTFLPAYYESGTRIDDVCLVNDSTGNVFTDYNTASDVRGILAAVGKETVEGDTVLILGDVPMLHYLTRTVPYLRNPWPWIFGEGYCRRQLHGVRSAGGALPVVVFARKDMLPDDGRYQLFRDFLDGNGYSAAYLNEAFVLFVPPSRAD
;
A
#
# COMPACT_ATOMS: atom_id res chain seq x y z
N ALA A 1 23.84 -13.75 -14.20
CA ALA A 1 24.54 -15.04 -14.33
C ALA A 1 24.88 -15.64 -12.96
N LEU A 2 25.67 -14.96 -12.11
CA LEU A 2 26.08 -15.49 -10.79
C LEU A 2 24.89 -15.83 -9.88
N THR A 3 23.84 -15.00 -9.84
CA THR A 3 22.62 -15.25 -9.06
C THR A 3 21.94 -16.55 -9.49
N PHE A 4 21.79 -16.78 -10.80
CA PHE A 4 21.18 -18.01 -11.32
C PHE A 4 22.04 -19.25 -11.03
N ALA A 5 23.38 -19.14 -11.16
CA ALA A 5 24.28 -20.21 -10.79
C ALA A 5 24.18 -20.57 -9.30
N TYR A 6 24.10 -19.57 -8.43
CA TYR A 6 23.88 -19.76 -7.00
C TYR A 6 22.53 -20.43 -6.72
N MET A 7 21.44 -19.94 -7.32
CA MET A 7 20.11 -20.54 -7.16
C MET A 7 20.05 -21.98 -7.65
N TYR A 8 20.76 -22.30 -8.74
CA TYR A 8 20.89 -23.67 -9.25
C TYR A 8 21.64 -24.55 -8.26
N ALA A 9 22.80 -24.10 -7.78
CA ALA A 9 23.62 -24.84 -6.82
C ALA A 9 22.90 -25.11 -5.48
N MET A 10 22.03 -24.19 -5.06
CA MET A 10 21.22 -24.31 -3.82
C MET A 10 19.89 -25.02 -4.04
N GLY A 11 19.58 -25.50 -5.26
CA GLY A 11 18.30 -26.14 -5.58
C GLY A 11 17.09 -25.19 -5.59
N HIS A 12 17.31 -23.88 -5.61
CA HIS A 12 16.24 -22.87 -5.59
C HIS A 12 15.67 -22.53 -6.96
N LEU A 13 16.31 -22.93 -8.05
CA LEU A 13 15.88 -22.59 -9.39
C LEU A 13 14.44 -23.06 -9.75
N PRO A 14 13.99 -24.27 -9.35
CA PRO A 14 12.60 -24.70 -9.58
C PRO A 14 11.58 -23.78 -8.89
N TYR A 15 11.84 -23.37 -7.65
CA TYR A 15 10.97 -22.45 -6.89
C TYR A 15 10.93 -21.06 -7.52
N PHE A 16 12.05 -20.59 -8.06
CA PHE A 16 12.12 -19.33 -8.79
C PHE A 16 11.29 -19.37 -10.07
N THR A 17 11.35 -20.45 -10.84
CA THR A 17 10.53 -20.62 -12.05
C THR A 17 9.04 -20.74 -11.72
N GLU A 18 8.68 -21.44 -10.65
CA GLU A 18 7.30 -21.51 -10.14
C GLU A 18 6.78 -20.13 -9.70
N ALA A 19 7.61 -19.34 -9.01
CA ALA A 19 7.26 -17.97 -8.63
C ALA A 19 6.98 -17.08 -9.85
N PHE A 20 7.77 -17.20 -10.93
CA PHE A 20 7.52 -16.48 -12.18
C PHE A 20 6.20 -16.89 -12.85
N GLN A 21 5.89 -18.17 -12.87
CA GLN A 21 4.62 -18.66 -13.39
C GLN A 21 3.45 -18.12 -12.55
N THR A 22 3.59 -18.12 -11.22
CA THR A 22 2.60 -17.58 -10.29
C THR A 22 2.35 -16.09 -10.53
N ILE A 23 3.41 -15.29 -10.69
CA ILE A 23 3.31 -13.86 -11.04
C ILE A 23 2.62 -13.68 -12.41
N SER A 24 2.95 -14.52 -13.39
CA SER A 24 2.28 -14.48 -14.70
C SER A 24 0.77 -14.71 -14.60
N PHE A 25 0.32 -15.63 -13.75
CA PHE A 25 -1.11 -15.83 -13.49
C PHE A 25 -1.74 -14.60 -12.82
N LEU A 26 -1.06 -14.01 -11.85
CA LEU A 26 -1.55 -12.82 -11.15
C LEU A 26 -1.78 -11.66 -12.12
N VAL A 27 -0.84 -11.41 -13.02
CA VAL A 27 -0.87 -10.29 -13.96
C VAL A 27 -1.87 -10.51 -15.12
N ASN A 28 -2.07 -11.76 -15.53
CA ASN A 28 -2.93 -12.10 -16.69
C ASN A 28 -4.38 -12.45 -16.30
N ASP A 29 -4.70 -12.58 -15.03
CA ASP A 29 -6.06 -12.86 -14.57
C ASP A 29 -6.89 -11.57 -14.62
N ALA A 30 -7.75 -11.46 -15.63
CA ALA A 30 -8.55 -10.26 -15.89
C ALA A 30 -9.55 -9.91 -14.75
N GLY A 31 -9.91 -10.88 -13.92
CA GLY A 31 -10.78 -10.69 -12.74
C GLY A 31 -10.02 -10.16 -11.51
N ASN A 32 -8.70 -10.01 -11.59
CA ASN A 32 -7.86 -9.64 -10.46
C ASN A 32 -7.50 -8.14 -10.48
N SER A 33 -7.45 -7.51 -9.30
CA SER A 33 -6.95 -6.14 -9.13
C SER A 33 -5.51 -5.95 -9.64
N HIS A 34 -4.72 -7.02 -9.69
CA HIS A 34 -3.34 -7.04 -10.18
C HIS A 34 -3.21 -7.24 -11.70
N SER A 35 -4.33 -7.27 -12.46
CA SER A 35 -4.27 -7.36 -13.91
C SER A 35 -3.58 -6.13 -14.53
N THR A 36 -2.88 -6.31 -15.65
CA THR A 36 -2.18 -5.22 -16.36
C THR A 36 -3.12 -4.04 -16.65
N GLY A 37 -4.37 -4.31 -17.05
CA GLY A 37 -5.37 -3.28 -17.32
C GLY A 37 -5.73 -2.48 -16.07
N SER A 38 -5.95 -3.15 -14.93
CA SER A 38 -6.24 -2.52 -13.64
C SER A 38 -5.06 -1.68 -13.15
N MET A 39 -3.83 -2.19 -13.26
CA MET A 39 -2.61 -1.46 -12.87
C MET A 39 -2.42 -0.18 -13.71
N LEU A 40 -2.60 -0.25 -15.03
CA LEU A 40 -2.51 0.93 -15.89
C LEU A 40 -3.61 1.95 -15.61
N TYR A 41 -4.85 1.49 -15.43
CA TYR A 41 -5.95 2.38 -15.07
C TYR A 41 -5.68 3.09 -13.74
N SER A 42 -5.29 2.36 -12.71
CA SER A 42 -4.93 2.91 -11.39
C SER A 42 -3.78 3.90 -11.48
N PHE A 43 -2.77 3.60 -12.29
CA PHE A 43 -1.64 4.50 -12.54
C PHE A 43 -2.12 5.85 -13.08
N PHE A 44 -2.84 5.88 -14.21
CA PHE A 44 -3.30 7.13 -14.81
C PHE A 44 -4.31 7.87 -13.94
N ALA A 45 -5.26 7.17 -13.30
CA ALA A 45 -6.22 7.78 -12.41
C ALA A 45 -5.56 8.44 -11.20
N ASN A 46 -4.53 7.82 -10.64
CA ASN A 46 -3.76 8.36 -9.52
C ASN A 46 -2.93 9.57 -9.93
N TYR A 47 -2.31 9.56 -11.13
CA TYR A 47 -1.57 10.74 -11.60
C TYR A 47 -2.48 11.92 -11.93
N ALA A 48 -3.73 11.69 -12.37
CA ALA A 48 -4.71 12.77 -12.51
C ALA A 48 -5.01 13.45 -11.15
N ARG A 49 -5.09 12.66 -10.06
CA ARG A 49 -5.25 13.19 -8.69
C ARG A 49 -4.01 13.95 -8.22
N VAL A 50 -2.81 13.46 -8.54
CA VAL A 50 -1.55 14.17 -8.26
C VAL A 50 -1.52 15.50 -9.01
N ALA A 51 -1.90 15.54 -10.28
CA ALA A 51 -1.98 16.78 -11.05
C ALA A 51 -2.96 17.78 -10.43
N ALA A 52 -4.12 17.31 -9.94
CA ALA A 52 -5.06 18.15 -9.19
C ALA A 52 -4.44 18.74 -7.92
N CYS A 53 -3.65 17.96 -7.18
CA CYS A 53 -2.91 18.45 -6.01
C CYS A 53 -1.86 19.51 -6.42
N VAL A 54 -1.11 19.30 -7.53
CA VAL A 54 -0.16 20.30 -8.04
C VAL A 54 -0.88 21.62 -8.33
N VAL A 55 -2.02 21.58 -9.00
CA VAL A 55 -2.84 22.77 -9.27
C VAL A 55 -3.26 23.43 -7.96
N ALA A 56 -3.78 22.65 -7.01
CA ALA A 56 -4.30 23.17 -5.74
C ALA A 56 -3.24 23.97 -4.94
N PHE A 57 -2.00 23.49 -4.85
CA PHE A 57 -0.99 24.22 -4.08
C PHE A 57 -0.19 25.24 -4.89
N THR A 58 -0.28 25.27 -6.23
CA THR A 58 0.48 26.21 -7.07
C THR A 58 -0.35 27.40 -7.54
N VAL A 59 -1.66 27.27 -7.73
CA VAL A 59 -2.50 28.31 -8.35
C VAL A 59 -2.52 29.59 -7.51
N CYS A 60 -2.73 29.53 -6.21
CA CYS A 60 -2.80 30.73 -5.37
C CYS A 60 -1.47 31.49 -5.30
N PRO A 61 -0.30 30.82 -5.09
CA PRO A 61 1.00 31.48 -5.20
C PRO A 61 1.26 32.09 -6.58
N ALA A 62 0.88 31.41 -7.67
CA ALA A 62 1.03 31.91 -9.03
C ALA A 62 0.17 33.16 -9.28
N LEU A 63 -1.10 33.13 -8.87
CA LEU A 63 -2.00 34.29 -8.96
C LEU A 63 -1.45 35.48 -8.17
N TYR A 64 -0.91 35.23 -6.98
CA TYR A 64 -0.27 36.28 -6.20
C TYR A 64 0.92 36.91 -6.95
N VAL A 65 1.78 36.09 -7.59
CA VAL A 65 2.91 36.59 -8.42
C VAL A 65 2.38 37.41 -9.57
N LEU A 66 1.35 36.98 -10.28
CA LEU A 66 0.76 37.70 -11.41
C LEU A 66 0.17 39.05 -10.98
N LEU A 67 -0.58 39.09 -9.89
CA LEU A 67 -1.19 40.30 -9.35
C LEU A 67 -0.13 41.32 -8.87
N CYS A 68 1.00 40.83 -8.33
CA CYS A 68 2.11 41.69 -7.88
C CYS A 68 3.12 41.99 -8.97
N SER A 69 2.90 41.53 -10.21
CA SER A 69 3.82 41.80 -11.31
C SER A 69 3.85 43.33 -11.65
N LYS A 70 5.02 43.82 -12.14
CA LYS A 70 5.16 45.25 -12.53
C LYS A 70 4.18 45.66 -13.65
N ARG A 71 3.65 44.69 -14.42
CA ARG A 71 2.69 44.96 -15.50
C ARG A 71 1.31 45.42 -14.99
N CYS A 72 0.91 45.00 -13.79
CA CYS A 72 -0.38 45.41 -13.24
C CYS A 72 -0.33 46.70 -12.41
N GLY A 73 0.88 47.20 -12.04
CA GLY A 73 1.06 48.48 -11.32
C GLY A 73 0.40 48.59 -9.94
N VAL A 74 -0.38 47.63 -9.58
CA VAL A 74 -1.24 47.65 -8.39
C VAL A 74 -0.54 46.92 -7.23
N LYS A 75 -0.48 47.61 -6.07
CA LYS A 75 -0.13 46.93 -4.81
C LYS A 75 -1.30 46.00 -4.45
N CYS A 76 -1.05 44.69 -4.43
CA CYS A 76 -2.10 43.71 -4.07
C CYS A 76 -2.72 44.08 -2.70
N PRO A 77 -4.03 44.36 -2.65
CA PRO A 77 -4.69 44.72 -1.38
C PRO A 77 -4.57 43.60 -0.32
N PRO A 78 -4.46 43.93 0.96
CA PRO A 78 -4.37 42.94 2.03
C PRO A 78 -5.51 41.95 2.02
N PHE A 79 -6.73 42.35 1.70
CA PHE A 79 -7.90 41.49 1.59
C PHE A 79 -7.72 40.40 0.52
N ILE A 80 -7.17 40.72 -0.65
CA ILE A 80 -6.93 39.71 -1.71
C ILE A 80 -5.85 38.73 -1.25
N VAL A 81 -4.80 39.21 -0.57
CA VAL A 81 -3.77 38.32 0.01
C VAL A 81 -4.40 37.34 1.00
N PHE A 82 -5.24 37.85 1.90
CA PHE A 82 -5.95 37.02 2.87
C PHE A 82 -6.85 35.97 2.19
N LEU A 83 -7.62 36.40 1.18
CA LEU A 83 -8.49 35.51 0.40
C LEU A 83 -7.68 34.40 -0.29
N LEU A 84 -6.55 34.73 -0.93
CA LEU A 84 -5.68 33.76 -1.58
C LEU A 84 -5.09 32.76 -0.57
N LEU A 85 -4.67 33.22 0.61
CA LEU A 85 -4.18 32.35 1.69
C LEU A 85 -5.28 31.42 2.21
N ALA A 86 -6.49 31.93 2.40
CA ALA A 86 -7.64 31.13 2.87
C ALA A 86 -8.00 30.04 1.83
N VAL A 87 -8.15 30.42 0.55
CA VAL A 87 -8.43 29.47 -0.53
C VAL A 87 -7.31 28.43 -0.66
N HIS A 88 -6.05 28.85 -0.55
CA HIS A 88 -4.91 27.94 -0.58
C HIS A 88 -4.95 26.94 0.57
N THR A 89 -5.23 27.41 1.80
CA THR A 89 -5.34 26.54 2.97
C THR A 89 -6.40 25.48 2.79
N VAL A 90 -7.59 25.87 2.30
CA VAL A 90 -8.69 24.92 2.03
C VAL A 90 -8.29 23.93 0.91
N ALA A 91 -7.69 24.41 -0.18
CA ALA A 91 -7.28 23.56 -1.29
C ALA A 91 -6.25 22.52 -0.86
N VAL A 92 -5.22 22.94 -0.11
CA VAL A 92 -4.20 22.02 0.45
C VAL A 92 -4.83 21.04 1.42
N PHE A 93 -5.70 21.49 2.32
CA PHE A 93 -6.39 20.61 3.27
C PHE A 93 -7.21 19.53 2.58
N LEU A 94 -7.93 19.87 1.51
CA LEU A 94 -8.69 18.89 0.71
C LEU A 94 -7.77 17.87 0.02
N CYS A 95 -6.59 18.28 -0.45
CA CYS A 95 -5.61 17.37 -1.03
C CYS A 95 -5.00 16.40 0.00
N LEU A 96 -4.99 16.77 1.27
CA LEU A 96 -4.44 15.94 2.36
C LEU A 96 -5.34 14.77 2.78
N LYS A 97 -6.53 14.59 2.17
CA LYS A 97 -7.32 13.36 2.35
C LYS A 97 -6.49 12.11 2.03
N ASN A 98 -5.61 12.19 1.02
CA ASN A 98 -4.58 11.19 0.78
C ASN A 98 -3.21 11.88 0.73
N ALA A 99 -2.44 11.73 1.81
CA ALA A 99 -1.13 12.35 1.97
C ALA A 99 -0.12 11.88 0.89
N ALA A 100 -0.27 10.67 0.34
CA ALA A 100 0.61 10.15 -0.70
C ALA A 100 0.47 10.95 -2.00
N PHE A 101 -0.74 11.36 -2.41
CA PHE A 101 -0.93 12.20 -3.60
C PHE A 101 -0.29 13.57 -3.42
N MET A 102 -0.42 14.16 -2.22
CA MET A 102 0.21 15.44 -1.93
C MET A 102 1.73 15.34 -1.90
N ALA A 103 2.31 14.28 -1.31
CA ALA A 103 3.75 14.02 -1.33
C ALA A 103 4.29 13.91 -2.76
N ASN A 104 3.62 13.12 -3.61
CA ASN A 104 3.97 12.97 -5.02
C ASN A 104 3.86 14.32 -5.76
N ALA A 105 2.80 15.07 -5.53
CA ALA A 105 2.60 16.38 -6.16
C ALA A 105 3.72 17.37 -5.80
N MET A 106 4.07 17.47 -4.51
CA MET A 106 5.17 18.33 -4.05
C MET A 106 6.52 17.88 -4.63
N ALA A 107 6.81 16.57 -4.61
CA ALA A 107 8.05 16.01 -5.12
C ALA A 107 8.22 16.27 -6.63
N LEU A 108 7.20 15.91 -7.44
CA LEU A 108 7.24 16.09 -8.88
C LEU A 108 7.35 17.57 -9.28
N ALA A 109 6.52 18.43 -8.69
CA ALA A 109 6.57 19.88 -8.97
C ALA A 109 7.93 20.49 -8.58
N SER A 110 8.51 20.04 -7.46
CA SER A 110 9.82 20.49 -6.98
C SER A 110 10.96 20.06 -7.89
N CYS A 111 10.95 18.81 -8.39
CA CYS A 111 11.92 18.33 -9.36
C CYS A 111 11.81 19.10 -10.67
N VAL A 112 10.59 19.28 -11.20
CA VAL A 112 10.36 20.07 -12.43
C VAL A 112 10.86 21.51 -12.24
N TYR A 113 10.52 22.14 -11.12
CA TYR A 113 11.00 23.48 -10.80
C TYR A 113 12.53 23.54 -10.75
N ALA A 114 13.19 22.57 -10.12
CA ALA A 114 14.66 22.48 -10.04
C ALA A 114 15.30 22.35 -11.43
N VAL A 115 14.74 21.53 -12.33
CA VAL A 115 15.22 21.41 -13.74
C VAL A 115 15.22 22.77 -14.44
N PHE A 116 14.11 23.53 -14.35
CA PHE A 116 14.01 24.84 -15.01
C PHE A 116 14.90 25.91 -14.37
N VAL A 117 14.99 25.90 -13.06
CA VAL A 117 15.71 26.94 -12.30
C VAL A 117 17.22 26.73 -12.32
N CYS A 118 17.63 25.48 -12.18
CA CYS A 118 19.03 25.06 -12.11
C CYS A 118 19.60 24.61 -13.46
N ARG A 119 18.99 24.98 -14.59
CA ARG A 119 19.36 24.54 -15.94
C ARG A 119 20.85 24.72 -16.30
N ARG A 120 21.56 25.57 -15.57
CA ARG A 120 23.03 25.80 -15.74
C ARG A 120 23.88 24.86 -14.87
N SER A 121 23.27 24.02 -14.04
CA SER A 121 23.94 23.02 -13.19
C SER A 121 23.59 21.60 -13.66
N PRO A 122 24.42 20.98 -14.53
CA PRO A 122 24.11 19.68 -15.12
C PRO A 122 23.84 18.60 -14.07
N SER A 123 24.60 18.60 -12.98
CA SER A 123 24.45 17.61 -11.90
C SER A 123 23.08 17.70 -11.21
N VAL A 124 22.59 18.93 -10.93
CA VAL A 124 21.28 19.13 -10.32
C VAL A 124 20.17 18.72 -11.29
N VAL A 125 20.30 19.09 -12.56
CA VAL A 125 19.33 18.69 -13.60
C VAL A 125 19.28 17.18 -13.75
N LEU A 126 20.45 16.51 -13.86
CA LEU A 126 20.52 15.06 -13.98
C LEU A 126 19.86 14.38 -12.76
N LEU A 127 20.18 14.83 -11.56
CA LEU A 127 19.61 14.27 -10.33
C LEU A 127 18.10 14.46 -10.25
N ALA A 128 17.60 15.65 -10.64
CA ALA A 128 16.17 15.93 -10.68
C ALA A 128 15.44 15.10 -11.75
N CYS A 129 16.04 14.91 -12.93
CA CYS A 129 15.49 14.03 -13.97
C CYS A 129 15.48 12.56 -13.52
N LEU A 130 16.53 12.08 -12.85
CA LEU A 130 16.55 10.73 -12.28
C LEU A 130 15.47 10.55 -11.20
N ALA A 131 15.32 11.54 -10.30
CA ALA A 131 14.27 11.54 -9.29
C ALA A 131 12.86 11.52 -9.89
N LEU A 132 12.64 12.30 -10.97
CA LEU A 132 11.38 12.28 -11.74
C LEU A 132 11.13 10.91 -12.37
N ALA A 133 12.14 10.32 -13.00
CA ALA A 133 12.03 9.01 -13.62
C ALA A 133 11.67 7.94 -12.58
N MET A 134 12.36 7.93 -11.44
CA MET A 134 12.04 7.00 -10.33
C MET A 134 10.61 7.19 -9.82
N ALA A 135 10.20 8.43 -9.55
CA ALA A 135 8.86 8.73 -9.06
C ALA A 135 7.76 8.36 -10.05
N LEU A 136 8.00 8.48 -11.36
CA LEU A 136 7.02 8.19 -12.40
C LEU A 136 6.97 6.70 -12.77
N PHE A 137 8.11 6.04 -12.91
CA PHE A 137 8.16 4.69 -13.49
C PHE A 137 8.12 3.57 -12.46
N LEU A 138 8.66 3.74 -11.25
CA LEU A 138 8.64 2.67 -10.26
C LEU A 138 7.22 2.27 -9.81
N PRO A 139 6.24 3.17 -9.66
CA PRO A 139 4.87 2.77 -9.33
C PRO A 139 4.11 2.06 -10.45
N LEU A 140 4.62 2.06 -11.69
CA LEU A 140 3.94 1.51 -12.85
C LEU A 140 3.66 0.00 -12.74
N GLY A 141 4.50 -0.72 -11.97
CA GLY A 141 4.34 -2.16 -11.74
C GLY A 141 3.54 -2.50 -10.47
N SER A 142 2.90 -1.53 -9.83
CA SER A 142 2.13 -1.73 -8.59
C SER A 142 0.64 -1.49 -8.84
N ASP A 143 -0.21 -2.40 -8.38
CA ASP A 143 -1.68 -2.27 -8.39
C ASP A 143 -2.18 -1.11 -7.51
N ASN A 144 -1.51 -0.86 -6.40
CA ASN A 144 -1.78 0.28 -5.52
C ASN A 144 -1.20 1.60 -6.06
N GLY A 145 -0.33 1.53 -7.07
CA GLY A 145 0.29 2.68 -7.71
C GLY A 145 0.93 3.62 -6.68
N ILE A 146 0.66 4.91 -6.83
CA ILE A 146 1.20 5.96 -5.95
C ILE A 146 0.32 6.24 -4.72
N ALA A 147 -0.84 5.59 -4.59
CA ALA A 147 -1.77 5.88 -3.50
C ALA A 147 -1.26 5.41 -2.13
N THR A 148 -0.53 4.30 -2.10
CA THR A 148 0.00 3.67 -0.89
C THR A 148 1.52 3.52 -0.92
N PHE A 149 2.06 2.94 -1.97
CA PHE A 149 3.48 2.60 -2.06
C PHE A 149 4.34 3.66 -2.76
N GLY A 150 3.72 4.61 -3.47
CA GLY A 150 4.46 5.65 -4.19
C GLY A 150 5.37 6.50 -3.31
N VAL A 151 5.08 6.61 -2.01
CA VAL A 151 5.92 7.34 -1.05
C VAL A 151 7.28 6.67 -0.89
N HIS A 152 7.37 5.35 -0.94
CA HIS A 152 8.64 4.62 -0.82
C HIS A 152 9.61 4.90 -1.96
N ASN A 153 9.09 5.30 -3.13
CA ASN A 153 9.88 5.63 -4.31
C ASN A 153 10.23 7.12 -4.40
N LEU A 154 9.74 7.93 -3.47
CA LEU A 154 9.91 9.39 -3.49
C LEU A 154 11.11 9.89 -2.70
N TRP A 155 11.85 9.03 -1.99
CA TRP A 155 12.91 9.46 -1.08
C TRP A 155 13.92 10.42 -1.74
N LEU A 156 14.30 10.19 -3.01
CA LEU A 156 15.17 11.09 -3.76
C LEU A 156 14.44 12.37 -4.19
N ALA A 157 13.20 12.25 -4.69
CA ALA A 157 12.42 13.37 -5.16
C ALA A 157 11.97 14.32 -4.03
N LEU A 158 11.71 13.78 -2.83
CA LEU A 158 11.35 14.58 -1.66
C LEU A 158 12.47 15.52 -1.19
N LEU A 159 13.74 15.22 -1.47
CA LEU A 159 14.86 16.12 -1.18
C LEU A 159 14.76 17.42 -1.97
N PHE A 160 14.11 17.39 -3.14
CA PHE A 160 13.90 18.61 -3.95
C PHE A 160 12.82 19.53 -3.37
N VAL A 161 11.96 19.07 -2.45
CA VAL A 161 10.92 19.92 -1.85
C VAL A 161 11.53 21.07 -1.04
N PRO A 162 12.33 20.83 0.02
CA PRO A 162 12.99 21.92 0.74
C PRO A 162 13.96 22.71 -0.14
N PHE A 163 14.69 22.04 -1.04
CA PHE A 163 15.60 22.69 -1.96
C PHE A 163 14.87 23.72 -2.84
N SER A 164 13.77 23.32 -3.47
CA SER A 164 12.95 24.19 -4.33
C SER A 164 12.26 25.31 -3.55
N ALA A 165 11.79 25.01 -2.33
CA ALA A 165 11.23 26.04 -1.46
C ALA A 165 12.25 27.14 -1.13
N VAL A 166 13.48 26.77 -0.77
CA VAL A 166 14.57 27.74 -0.53
C VAL A 166 14.90 28.54 -1.78
N LEU A 167 15.01 27.89 -2.95
CA LEU A 167 15.27 28.59 -4.22
C LEU A 167 14.15 29.55 -4.60
N TRP A 168 12.90 29.16 -4.35
CA TRP A 168 11.74 30.00 -4.57
C TRP A 168 11.74 31.21 -3.66
N LEU A 169 11.94 31.03 -2.37
CA LEU A 169 11.94 32.11 -1.39
C LEU A 169 13.08 33.12 -1.62
N ARG A 170 14.27 32.64 -2.00
CA ARG A 170 15.44 33.51 -2.32
C ARG A 170 15.21 34.50 -3.48
N ARG A 171 14.19 34.25 -4.31
CA ARG A 171 13.82 35.15 -5.43
C ARG A 171 12.93 36.31 -5.02
N HIS A 172 12.48 36.33 -3.78
CA HIS A 172 11.56 37.32 -3.27
C HIS A 172 12.18 38.09 -2.10
N SER A 173 11.72 39.32 -1.90
CA SER A 173 12.18 40.18 -0.80
C SER A 173 11.02 40.99 -0.22
N GLY A 174 11.22 41.54 0.96
CA GLY A 174 10.23 42.35 1.66
C GLY A 174 8.88 41.66 1.84
N ARG A 175 7.80 42.38 1.63
CA ARG A 175 6.42 41.87 1.81
C ARG A 175 6.11 40.64 0.93
N ARG A 176 6.69 40.58 -0.27
CA ARG A 176 6.48 39.40 -1.16
C ARG A 176 7.08 38.14 -0.57
N LEU A 177 8.27 38.25 0.01
CA LEU A 177 8.90 37.12 0.71
C LEU A 177 8.00 36.59 1.83
N VAL A 178 7.43 37.47 2.64
CA VAL A 178 6.55 37.09 3.76
C VAL A 178 5.33 36.31 3.24
N VAL A 179 4.66 36.79 2.19
CA VAL A 179 3.48 36.09 1.64
C VAL A 179 3.84 34.74 1.04
N HIS A 180 4.96 34.65 0.30
CA HIS A 180 5.41 33.33 -0.22
C HIS A 180 5.84 32.39 0.89
N LEU A 181 6.45 32.89 1.95
CA LEU A 181 6.77 32.08 3.12
C LEU A 181 5.49 31.53 3.77
N LEU A 182 4.42 32.31 3.86
CA LEU A 182 3.14 31.84 4.37
C LEU A 182 2.55 30.71 3.51
N PHE A 183 2.58 30.82 2.17
CA PHE A 183 2.14 29.72 1.30
C PHE A 183 2.95 28.44 1.55
N VAL A 184 4.27 28.55 1.64
CA VAL A 184 5.16 27.39 1.89
C VAL A 184 4.89 26.81 3.27
N VAL A 185 4.79 27.64 4.32
CA VAL A 185 4.53 27.19 5.70
C VAL A 185 3.17 26.53 5.82
N ILE A 186 2.12 27.07 5.19
CA ILE A 186 0.80 26.45 5.18
C ILE A 186 0.87 25.05 4.51
N THR A 187 1.48 24.98 3.32
CA THR A 187 1.58 23.71 2.58
C THR A 187 2.36 22.66 3.36
N LEU A 188 3.58 22.98 3.77
CA LEU A 188 4.46 22.03 4.47
C LEU A 188 3.95 21.77 5.90
N GLY A 189 3.45 22.77 6.60
CA GLY A 189 2.94 22.63 7.96
C GLY A 189 1.73 21.71 8.02
N LEU A 190 0.73 21.92 7.17
CA LEU A 190 -0.43 21.04 7.08
C LEU A 190 -0.04 19.61 6.66
N PHE A 191 0.88 19.47 5.71
CA PHE A 191 1.40 18.17 5.29
C PHE A 191 2.09 17.44 6.46
N LEU A 192 2.98 18.11 7.18
CA LEU A 192 3.69 17.51 8.32
C LEU A 192 2.72 17.14 9.46
N VAL A 193 1.78 18.02 9.80
CA VAL A 193 0.76 17.73 10.83
C VAL A 193 -0.09 16.52 10.43
N ARG A 194 -0.54 16.44 9.16
CA ARG A 194 -1.32 15.29 8.67
C ARG A 194 -0.53 13.99 8.71
N ASN A 195 0.76 14.02 8.34
CA ASN A 195 1.60 12.83 8.39
C ASN A 195 1.94 12.42 9.83
N ALA A 196 2.24 13.37 10.72
CA ALA A 196 2.43 13.09 12.13
C ALA A 196 1.17 12.45 12.73
N TYR A 197 -0.01 13.04 12.48
CA TYR A 197 -1.28 12.43 12.88
C TYR A 197 -1.39 10.99 12.36
N GLY A 198 -1.20 10.77 11.04
CA GLY A 198 -1.33 9.45 10.42
C GLY A 198 -0.29 8.42 10.89
N THR A 199 0.88 8.89 11.36
CA THR A 199 1.94 8.01 11.86
C THR A 199 1.73 7.59 13.31
N PHE A 200 1.25 8.50 14.16
CA PHE A 200 1.25 8.29 15.60
C PHE A 200 -0.12 7.91 16.18
N LEU A 201 -1.23 8.24 15.52
CA LEU A 201 -2.56 8.06 16.11
C LEU A 201 -3.36 6.89 15.53
N PRO A 202 -3.67 6.78 14.21
CA PRO A 202 -4.45 5.67 13.70
C PRO A 202 -3.66 4.36 13.74
N ALA A 203 -4.32 3.29 14.11
CA ALA A 203 -3.83 1.93 13.90
C ALA A 203 -3.82 1.59 12.40
N TYR A 204 -2.91 0.71 11.98
CA TYR A 204 -2.76 0.32 10.58
C TYR A 204 -3.73 -0.83 10.28
N TYR A 205 -4.69 -0.60 9.38
CA TYR A 205 -5.75 -1.55 9.01
C TYR A 205 -6.68 -2.00 10.16
N GLU A 206 -6.64 -1.33 11.31
CA GLU A 206 -7.47 -1.63 12.46
C GLU A 206 -8.36 -0.44 12.82
N SER A 207 -9.44 -0.70 13.55
CA SER A 207 -10.28 0.35 14.12
C SER A 207 -9.67 0.86 15.42
N GLY A 208 -9.59 2.19 15.59
CA GLY A 208 -9.09 2.78 16.84
C GLY A 208 -7.75 3.48 16.70
N THR A 209 -7.06 3.63 17.80
CA THR A 209 -5.76 4.29 17.88
C THR A 209 -4.67 3.32 18.35
N ARG A 210 -3.42 3.57 17.97
CA ARG A 210 -2.27 2.78 18.45
C ARG A 210 -2.08 2.81 19.98
N ILE A 211 -2.70 3.76 20.66
CA ILE A 211 -2.65 3.87 22.13
C ILE A 211 -3.48 2.76 22.78
N ASP A 212 -4.53 2.32 22.08
CA ASP A 212 -5.45 1.28 22.56
C ASP A 212 -4.98 -0.14 22.18
N ASP A 213 -3.88 -0.27 21.44
CA ASP A 213 -3.36 -1.55 20.99
C ASP A 213 -2.86 -2.39 22.19
N VAL A 214 -3.22 -3.66 22.18
CA VAL A 214 -2.74 -4.66 23.14
C VAL A 214 -1.59 -5.48 22.52
N CYS A 215 -0.78 -6.10 23.35
CA CYS A 215 0.27 -6.98 22.89
C CYS A 215 -0.29 -8.40 22.63
N LEU A 216 -0.13 -8.88 21.40
CA LEU A 216 -0.31 -10.29 21.06
C LEU A 216 1.09 -10.95 21.15
N VAL A 217 1.32 -11.71 22.22
CA VAL A 217 2.58 -12.46 22.40
C VAL A 217 2.46 -13.80 21.67
N ASN A 218 3.44 -14.09 20.83
CA ASN A 218 3.59 -15.39 20.16
C ASN A 218 5.08 -15.71 20.04
N ASP A 219 5.48 -16.96 20.30
CA ASP A 219 6.88 -17.40 20.26
C ASP A 219 7.55 -17.20 18.91
N SER A 220 6.76 -17.19 17.83
CA SER A 220 7.29 -17.02 16.47
C SER A 220 7.54 -15.56 16.09
N THR A 221 6.77 -14.61 16.64
CA THR A 221 6.81 -13.19 16.23
C THR A 221 7.34 -12.26 17.32
N GLY A 222 7.50 -12.73 18.54
CA GLY A 222 7.70 -11.86 19.69
C GLY A 222 6.45 -11.03 20.00
N ASN A 223 6.63 -9.73 20.25
CA ASN A 223 5.54 -8.83 20.59
C ASN A 223 4.92 -8.24 19.32
N VAL A 224 3.67 -8.59 19.04
CA VAL A 224 2.84 -7.96 18.00
C VAL A 224 1.76 -7.14 18.70
N PHE A 225 1.61 -5.89 18.31
CA PHE A 225 0.60 -4.97 18.85
C PHE A 225 -0.58 -4.88 17.88
N THR A 226 -1.77 -5.07 18.42
CA THR A 226 -3.05 -4.97 17.70
C THR A 226 -4.17 -4.62 18.66
N ASP A 227 -5.36 -4.25 18.18
CA ASP A 227 -6.51 -3.98 19.04
C ASP A 227 -6.97 -5.24 19.82
N TYR A 228 -7.71 -5.01 20.90
CA TYR A 228 -8.12 -6.08 21.81
C TYR A 228 -8.93 -7.19 21.11
N ASN A 229 -9.87 -6.82 20.24
CA ASN A 229 -10.75 -7.78 19.58
C ASN A 229 -9.95 -8.64 18.59
N THR A 230 -9.12 -8.01 17.75
CA THR A 230 -8.22 -8.70 16.83
C THR A 230 -7.25 -9.62 17.60
N ALA A 231 -6.66 -9.15 18.71
CA ALA A 231 -5.79 -9.97 19.55
C ALA A 231 -6.54 -11.19 20.12
N SER A 232 -7.77 -11.00 20.60
CA SER A 232 -8.62 -12.08 21.13
C SER A 232 -8.94 -13.11 20.06
N ASP A 233 -9.37 -12.66 18.88
CA ASP A 233 -9.72 -13.54 17.76
C ASP A 233 -8.53 -14.34 17.25
N VAL A 234 -7.36 -13.68 17.11
CA VAL A 234 -6.13 -14.35 16.67
C VAL A 234 -5.66 -15.36 17.71
N ARG A 235 -5.65 -15.04 19.01
CA ARG A 235 -5.31 -16.02 20.07
C ARG A 235 -6.26 -17.22 20.05
N GLY A 236 -7.55 -16.97 19.87
CA GLY A 236 -8.56 -18.02 19.79
C GLY A 236 -8.32 -18.98 18.63
N ILE A 237 -8.06 -18.47 17.42
CA ILE A 237 -7.80 -19.33 16.26
C ILE A 237 -6.45 -20.04 16.38
N LEU A 238 -5.40 -19.41 16.92
CA LEU A 238 -4.10 -20.05 17.15
C LEU A 238 -4.24 -21.23 18.12
N ALA A 239 -4.99 -21.05 19.22
CA ALA A 239 -5.26 -22.13 20.17
C ALA A 239 -6.09 -23.27 19.54
N ALA A 240 -7.07 -22.94 18.69
CA ALA A 240 -7.87 -23.94 18.00
C ALA A 240 -7.05 -24.73 16.96
N VAL A 241 -6.25 -24.05 16.13
CA VAL A 241 -5.34 -24.71 15.18
C VAL A 241 -4.33 -25.59 15.89
N GLY A 242 -3.74 -25.12 17.00
CA GLY A 242 -2.75 -25.89 17.78
C GLY A 242 -3.31 -27.15 18.46
N LYS A 243 -4.64 -27.31 18.59
CA LYS A 243 -5.26 -28.57 19.02
C LYS A 243 -5.35 -29.61 17.90
N GLU A 244 -5.51 -29.14 16.67
CA GLU A 244 -5.77 -29.97 15.49
C GLU A 244 -4.50 -30.25 14.67
N THR A 245 -3.41 -29.50 14.91
CA THR A 245 -2.17 -29.56 14.10
C THR A 245 -0.93 -29.50 14.96
N VAL A 246 0.16 -30.06 14.44
CA VAL A 246 1.51 -29.91 14.96
C VAL A 246 2.37 -29.08 14.01
N GLU A 247 3.55 -28.62 14.47
CA GLU A 247 4.51 -27.88 13.66
C GLU A 247 4.88 -28.67 12.38
N GLY A 248 4.79 -28.05 11.23
CA GLY A 248 5.05 -28.65 9.92
C GLY A 248 3.85 -29.32 9.27
N ASP A 249 2.72 -29.42 9.95
CA ASP A 249 1.49 -29.91 9.34
C ASP A 249 1.02 -28.99 8.20
N THR A 250 0.37 -29.59 7.22
CA THR A 250 -0.19 -28.87 6.08
C THR A 250 -1.56 -28.30 6.43
N VAL A 251 -1.72 -26.99 6.30
CA VAL A 251 -2.97 -26.26 6.59
C VAL A 251 -3.37 -25.43 5.36
N LEU A 252 -4.66 -25.31 5.10
CA LEU A 252 -5.22 -24.41 4.10
C LEU A 252 -5.77 -23.17 4.80
N ILE A 253 -5.13 -22.02 4.60
CA ILE A 253 -5.59 -20.74 5.15
C ILE A 253 -6.16 -19.89 4.02
N LEU A 254 -7.42 -19.48 4.16
CA LEU A 254 -8.21 -18.75 3.19
C LEU A 254 -8.59 -17.37 3.72
N GLY A 255 -8.50 -16.39 2.84
CA GLY A 255 -8.71 -14.98 3.17
C GLY A 255 -7.42 -14.17 3.23
N ASP A 256 -7.56 -12.89 3.57
CA ASP A 256 -6.46 -11.93 3.63
C ASP A 256 -5.70 -12.00 4.98
N VAL A 257 -5.16 -13.18 5.29
CA VAL A 257 -4.51 -13.49 6.59
C VAL A 257 -3.27 -14.40 6.44
N PRO A 258 -2.33 -14.08 5.53
CA PRO A 258 -1.19 -14.96 5.23
C PRO A 258 -0.26 -15.20 6.43
N MET A 259 -0.25 -14.28 7.40
CA MET A 259 0.58 -14.38 8.59
C MET A 259 0.23 -15.58 9.48
N LEU A 260 -1.00 -16.14 9.40
CA LEU A 260 -1.40 -17.28 10.23
C LEU A 260 -0.51 -18.51 10.01
N HIS A 261 -0.02 -18.76 8.79
CA HIS A 261 0.95 -19.84 8.55
C HIS A 261 2.24 -19.68 9.35
N TYR A 262 2.73 -18.46 9.44
CA TYR A 262 3.93 -18.15 10.24
C TYR A 262 3.66 -18.30 11.75
N LEU A 263 2.50 -17.80 12.22
CA LEU A 263 2.13 -17.87 13.63
C LEU A 263 1.86 -19.30 14.10
N THR A 264 1.33 -20.16 13.24
CA THR A 264 1.02 -21.57 13.53
C THR A 264 2.17 -22.52 13.19
N ARG A 265 3.23 -22.03 12.54
CA ARG A 265 4.35 -22.84 12.03
C ARG A 265 3.91 -23.98 11.11
N THR A 266 2.87 -23.73 10.32
CA THR A 266 2.29 -24.72 9.40
C THR A 266 2.74 -24.48 7.97
N VAL A 267 2.66 -25.53 7.13
CA VAL A 267 3.00 -25.48 5.70
C VAL A 267 1.75 -25.19 4.88
N PRO A 268 1.80 -24.25 3.91
CA PRO A 268 0.66 -23.96 3.05
C PRO A 268 0.26 -25.16 2.16
N TYR A 269 -1.00 -25.59 2.27
CA TYR A 269 -1.52 -26.72 1.47
C TYR A 269 -1.43 -26.50 -0.04
N LEU A 270 -1.69 -25.28 -0.50
CA LEU A 270 -1.57 -24.89 -1.91
C LEU A 270 -0.16 -24.42 -2.29
N ARG A 271 0.87 -24.69 -1.49
CA ARG A 271 2.25 -24.19 -1.67
C ARG A 271 2.38 -22.68 -1.75
N ASN A 272 1.31 -21.98 -1.45
CA ASN A 272 1.22 -20.51 -1.42
C ASN A 272 0.56 -20.11 -0.11
N PRO A 273 1.23 -19.29 0.74
CA PRO A 273 0.66 -18.87 2.03
C PRO A 273 -0.51 -17.87 1.87
N TRP A 274 -0.69 -17.32 0.67
CA TRP A 274 -1.70 -16.31 0.41
C TRP A 274 -2.44 -16.57 -0.92
N PRO A 275 -3.19 -17.67 -1.05
CA PRO A 275 -3.90 -17.98 -2.28
C PRO A 275 -5.02 -16.99 -2.59
N TRP A 276 -5.48 -16.22 -1.58
CA TRP A 276 -6.61 -15.30 -1.69
C TRP A 276 -6.36 -14.08 -2.59
N ILE A 277 -5.10 -13.70 -2.85
CA ILE A 277 -4.78 -12.63 -3.80
C ILE A 277 -4.99 -13.02 -5.25
N PHE A 278 -5.15 -14.31 -5.54
CA PHE A 278 -5.34 -14.81 -6.90
C PHE A 278 -6.83 -15.01 -7.20
N GLY A 279 -7.16 -15.03 -8.49
CA GLY A 279 -8.50 -15.33 -8.95
C GLY A 279 -8.88 -16.80 -8.78
N GLU A 280 -10.18 -17.09 -8.95
CA GLU A 280 -10.75 -18.45 -8.84
C GLU A 280 -10.01 -19.48 -9.72
N GLY A 281 -9.66 -19.10 -10.95
CA GLY A 281 -8.98 -19.98 -11.89
C GLY A 281 -7.63 -20.50 -11.40
N TYR A 282 -6.86 -19.68 -10.69
CA TYR A 282 -5.61 -20.10 -10.04
C TYR A 282 -5.90 -21.05 -8.88
N CYS A 283 -6.79 -20.67 -7.97
CA CYS A 283 -7.15 -21.47 -6.80
C CYS A 283 -7.66 -22.87 -7.22
N ARG A 284 -8.49 -22.95 -8.26
CA ARG A 284 -9.01 -24.20 -8.81
C ARG A 284 -7.89 -25.11 -9.33
N ARG A 285 -6.93 -24.57 -10.08
CA ARG A 285 -5.78 -25.34 -10.59
C ARG A 285 -4.90 -25.87 -9.47
N GLN A 286 -4.57 -25.02 -8.48
CA GLN A 286 -3.75 -25.42 -7.34
C GLN A 286 -4.43 -26.53 -6.52
N LEU A 287 -5.71 -26.35 -6.22
CA LEU A 287 -6.50 -27.35 -5.49
C LEU A 287 -6.56 -28.69 -6.22
N HIS A 288 -6.79 -28.67 -7.54
CA HIS A 288 -6.78 -29.87 -8.37
C HIS A 288 -5.38 -30.53 -8.39
N GLY A 289 -4.32 -29.75 -8.52
CA GLY A 289 -2.94 -30.26 -8.55
C GLY A 289 -2.56 -31.00 -7.26
N VAL A 290 -2.87 -30.43 -6.10
CA VAL A 290 -2.58 -31.07 -4.80
C VAL A 290 -3.42 -32.33 -4.60
N ARG A 291 -4.70 -32.32 -4.97
CA ARG A 291 -5.57 -33.51 -4.88
C ARG A 291 -5.10 -34.65 -5.78
N SER A 292 -4.70 -34.33 -7.01
CA SER A 292 -4.17 -35.33 -7.97
C SER A 292 -2.87 -35.97 -7.50
N ALA A 293 -2.11 -35.30 -6.64
CA ALA A 293 -0.90 -35.82 -6.02
C ALA A 293 -1.17 -36.73 -4.80
N GLY A 294 -2.43 -36.95 -4.42
CA GLY A 294 -2.82 -37.85 -3.32
C GLY A 294 -2.52 -37.29 -1.93
N GLY A 295 -2.44 -35.97 -1.76
CA GLY A 295 -2.24 -35.33 -0.47
C GLY A 295 -3.40 -35.58 0.51
N ALA A 296 -3.06 -35.75 1.80
CA ALA A 296 -4.06 -35.84 2.88
C ALA A 296 -4.89 -34.54 2.95
N LEU A 297 -6.13 -34.63 3.40
CA LEU A 297 -6.99 -33.47 3.59
C LEU A 297 -6.45 -32.58 4.71
N PRO A 298 -6.25 -31.27 4.45
CA PRO A 298 -5.69 -30.34 5.43
C PRO A 298 -6.74 -29.89 6.44
N VAL A 299 -6.32 -29.38 7.58
CA VAL A 299 -7.15 -28.47 8.39
C VAL A 299 -7.33 -27.18 7.62
N VAL A 300 -8.54 -26.57 7.66
CA VAL A 300 -8.86 -25.37 6.90
C VAL A 300 -9.23 -24.22 7.85
N VAL A 301 -8.55 -23.10 7.74
CA VAL A 301 -8.92 -21.84 8.41
C VAL A 301 -9.48 -20.88 7.39
N PHE A 302 -10.64 -20.30 7.66
CA PHE A 302 -11.26 -19.29 6.80
C PHE A 302 -11.47 -17.98 7.55
N ALA A 303 -11.00 -16.86 6.99
CA ALA A 303 -11.34 -15.53 7.51
C ALA A 303 -12.78 -15.17 7.13
N ARG A 304 -13.65 -14.95 8.14
CA ARG A 304 -15.10 -14.74 7.93
C ARG A 304 -15.45 -13.56 7.05
N LYS A 305 -14.66 -12.47 7.12
CA LYS A 305 -14.85 -11.28 6.28
C LYS A 305 -14.76 -11.58 4.77
N ASP A 306 -14.06 -12.67 4.41
CA ASP A 306 -13.81 -13.07 3.03
C ASP A 306 -14.77 -14.19 2.55
N MET A 307 -15.70 -14.66 3.42
CA MET A 307 -16.74 -15.65 3.10
C MET A 307 -17.93 -14.98 2.39
N LEU A 308 -17.68 -14.42 1.20
CA LEU A 308 -18.69 -13.71 0.42
C LEU A 308 -19.39 -14.66 -0.57
N PRO A 309 -20.72 -14.81 -0.50
CA PRO A 309 -21.44 -15.74 -1.37
C PRO A 309 -21.26 -15.51 -2.87
N ASP A 310 -21.01 -14.26 -3.29
CA ASP A 310 -20.82 -13.88 -4.69
C ASP A 310 -19.35 -14.02 -5.15
N ASP A 311 -18.42 -14.38 -4.27
CA ASP A 311 -17.02 -14.61 -4.61
C ASP A 311 -16.82 -16.04 -5.10
N GLY A 312 -16.41 -16.23 -6.36
CA GLY A 312 -16.18 -17.54 -6.97
C GLY A 312 -15.11 -18.37 -6.23
N ARG A 313 -14.13 -17.71 -5.57
CA ARG A 313 -13.14 -18.38 -4.71
C ARG A 313 -13.82 -18.99 -3.48
N TYR A 314 -14.70 -18.24 -2.83
CA TYR A 314 -15.46 -18.74 -1.69
C TYR A 314 -16.31 -19.96 -2.08
N GLN A 315 -17.04 -19.88 -3.21
CA GLN A 315 -17.84 -21.02 -3.70
C GLN A 315 -16.96 -22.24 -3.98
N LEU A 316 -15.81 -22.06 -4.65
CA LEU A 316 -14.86 -23.12 -4.93
C LEU A 316 -14.42 -23.87 -3.65
N PHE A 317 -14.04 -23.11 -2.62
CA PHE A 317 -13.56 -23.71 -1.37
C PHE A 317 -14.71 -24.26 -0.50
N ARG A 318 -15.88 -23.67 -0.56
CA ARG A 318 -17.08 -24.22 0.05
C ARG A 318 -17.44 -25.58 -0.54
N ASP A 319 -17.46 -25.69 -1.89
CA ASP A 319 -17.70 -26.97 -2.58
C ASP A 319 -16.63 -28.02 -2.19
N PHE A 320 -15.39 -27.58 -2.00
CA PHE A 320 -14.32 -28.45 -1.51
C PHE A 320 -14.59 -28.95 -0.09
N LEU A 321 -15.02 -28.08 0.83
CA LEU A 321 -15.35 -28.44 2.22
C LEU A 321 -16.54 -29.41 2.26
N ASP A 322 -17.63 -29.02 1.59
CA ASP A 322 -18.89 -29.82 1.57
C ASP A 322 -18.68 -31.19 0.91
N GLY A 323 -17.96 -31.23 -0.21
CA GLY A 323 -17.67 -32.45 -0.97
C GLY A 323 -16.69 -33.41 -0.28
N ASN A 324 -15.99 -32.99 0.76
CA ASN A 324 -15.08 -33.83 1.55
C ASN A 324 -15.55 -34.04 3.00
N GLY A 325 -16.78 -33.59 3.34
CA GLY A 325 -17.39 -33.87 4.65
C GLY A 325 -16.74 -33.12 5.81
N TYR A 326 -16.20 -31.93 5.60
CA TYR A 326 -15.62 -31.13 6.68
C TYR A 326 -16.67 -30.69 7.70
N SER A 327 -16.28 -30.60 8.96
CA SER A 327 -17.08 -30.04 10.04
C SER A 327 -16.39 -28.81 10.64
N ALA A 328 -17.19 -27.83 11.10
CA ALA A 328 -16.66 -26.66 11.82
C ALA A 328 -16.32 -27.08 13.27
N ALA A 329 -15.02 -26.98 13.61
CA ALA A 329 -14.50 -27.29 14.93
C ALA A 329 -14.36 -26.08 15.84
N TYR A 330 -14.21 -24.89 15.26
CA TYR A 330 -14.10 -23.64 16.01
C TYR A 330 -14.66 -22.47 15.20
N LEU A 331 -15.25 -21.50 15.91
CA LEU A 331 -15.81 -20.27 15.33
C LEU A 331 -15.61 -19.11 16.31
N ASN A 332 -15.14 -17.97 15.81
CA ASN A 332 -15.20 -16.67 16.50
C ASN A 332 -15.64 -15.56 15.52
N GLU A 333 -15.50 -14.29 15.91
CA GLU A 333 -15.94 -13.17 15.06
C GLU A 333 -15.15 -13.07 13.76
N ALA A 334 -13.85 -13.37 13.75
CA ALA A 334 -12.97 -13.23 12.61
C ALA A 334 -12.72 -14.51 11.83
N PHE A 335 -12.83 -15.70 12.44
CA PHE A 335 -12.36 -16.97 11.85
C PHE A 335 -13.32 -18.14 12.05
N VAL A 336 -13.26 -19.08 11.09
CA VAL A 336 -13.83 -20.43 11.21
C VAL A 336 -12.71 -21.44 10.97
N LEU A 337 -12.64 -22.47 11.81
CA LEU A 337 -11.77 -23.64 11.62
C LEU A 337 -12.61 -24.83 11.19
N PHE A 338 -12.25 -25.46 10.10
CA PHE A 338 -12.84 -26.70 9.61
C PHE A 338 -11.84 -27.85 9.70
N VAL A 339 -12.31 -29.00 10.16
CA VAL A 339 -11.52 -30.22 10.26
C VAL A 339 -12.09 -31.31 9.34
N PRO A 340 -11.22 -32.11 8.69
CA PRO A 340 -11.66 -33.23 7.87
C PRO A 340 -12.19 -34.37 8.72
N PRO A 341 -13.04 -35.27 8.15
CA PRO A 341 -13.65 -36.39 8.88
C PRO A 341 -12.66 -37.29 9.61
N SER A 342 -11.48 -37.50 9.06
CA SER A 342 -10.41 -38.33 9.65
C SER A 342 -9.77 -37.75 10.92
N ARG A 343 -10.11 -36.52 11.32
CA ARG A 343 -9.64 -35.84 12.55
C ARG A 343 -10.80 -35.48 13.49
N ALA A 344 -12.05 -35.83 13.14
CA ALA A 344 -13.23 -35.50 13.94
C ALA A 344 -13.54 -36.55 15.01
N ASP A 345 -12.84 -37.69 15.05
CA ASP A 345 -12.89 -38.78 16.04
C ASP A 345 -11.75 -38.61 17.06
#